data_dbe2b60ddaf7ba81b051a71c2bfadc2f
#
_entry.id   dbe2b60ddaf7ba81b051a71c2bfadc2f
#
_cell.length_a   1.000
_cell.length_b   1.000
_cell.length_c   1.000
_cell.angle_alpha   90.00
_cell.angle_beta   90.00
_cell.angle_gamma   90.00
#
_symmetry.space_group_name_H-M   'P 1'
#
loop_
_entity.id
_entity.type
_entity.pdbx_description
1 polymer ?
#
loop_
_entity_poly.entity_id
_entity_poly.type
_entity_poly.pdbx_seq_one_letter_code
_entity_poly.pdbx_strand_id
1 'polypeptide(L)'
;MNIKMTYLYRDVGNYKHWFEVVFPNPAGLSVEQLTQEIRQRLISGEYFDQSQAPVPFEYPESYEPDLDHTWLEFYGFEEVEDHAETQHDIRDFIASL
;
A
#
# COMPACT_ATOMS: atom_id res chain seq x y z
N MET A 1 -11.31 12.90 -7.52
CA MET A 1 -10.40 11.93 -8.15
C MET A 1 -10.07 10.81 -7.19
N ASN A 2 -9.80 9.64 -7.70
CA ASN A 2 -9.39 8.50 -6.87
C ASN A 2 -7.89 8.56 -6.58
N ILE A 3 -7.41 7.71 -5.68
CA ILE A 3 -6.02 7.69 -5.25
C ILE A 3 -5.40 6.34 -5.60
N LYS A 4 -4.35 6.35 -6.40
CA LYS A 4 -3.56 5.16 -6.67
C LYS A 4 -2.43 5.07 -5.67
N MET A 5 -2.37 3.94 -4.97
CA MET A 5 -1.24 3.63 -4.08
C MET A 5 -0.30 2.68 -4.80
N THR A 6 0.97 3.04 -4.82
CA THR A 6 2.04 2.17 -5.30
C THR A 6 2.80 1.64 -4.10
N TYR A 7 3.03 0.34 -4.07
CA TYR A 7 3.74 -0.32 -3.00
C TYR A 7 4.55 -1.48 -3.57
N LEU A 8 5.44 -2.04 -2.78
CA LEU A 8 6.31 -3.11 -3.26
C LEU A 8 6.61 -4.13 -2.18
N TYR A 9 6.94 -5.33 -2.62
CA TYR A 9 7.55 -6.37 -1.81
C TYR A 9 9.02 -6.47 -2.20
N ARG A 10 9.91 -6.35 -1.22
CA ARG A 10 11.35 -6.49 -1.42
C ARG A 10 11.79 -7.82 -0.83
N ASP A 11 12.23 -8.76 -1.67
CA ASP A 11 12.64 -10.07 -1.22
C ASP A 11 14.06 -10.06 -0.60
N VAL A 12 14.50 -11.23 -0.09
CA VAL A 12 15.82 -11.33 0.55
C VAL A 12 16.98 -11.04 -0.40
N GLY A 13 16.75 -11.21 -1.71
CA GLY A 13 17.73 -10.84 -2.73
C GLY A 13 17.70 -9.38 -3.13
N ASN A 14 16.88 -8.57 -2.43
CA ASN A 14 16.69 -7.15 -2.70
C ASN A 14 16.04 -6.86 -4.06
N TYR A 15 15.36 -7.83 -4.65
CA TYR A 15 14.54 -7.61 -5.83
C TYR A 15 13.20 -7.01 -5.44
N LYS A 16 12.75 -6.02 -6.21
CA LYS A 16 11.52 -5.28 -5.96
C LYS A 16 10.39 -5.85 -6.82
N HIS A 17 9.30 -6.21 -6.16
CA HIS A 17 8.07 -6.67 -6.82
C HIS A 17 7.00 -5.60 -6.61
N TRP A 18 6.63 -4.89 -7.68
CA TRP A 18 5.77 -3.72 -7.61
C TRP A 18 4.30 -4.06 -7.74
N PHE A 19 3.48 -3.37 -6.98
CA PHE A 19 2.02 -3.47 -6.99
C PHE A 19 1.40 -2.09 -6.95
N GLU A 20 0.15 -1.99 -7.39
CA GLU A 20 -0.64 -0.77 -7.27
C GLU A 20 -2.11 -1.10 -7.06
N VAL A 21 -2.83 -0.21 -6.41
CA VAL A 21 -4.27 -0.31 -6.21
C VAL A 21 -4.89 1.08 -6.18
N VAL A 22 -6.07 1.22 -6.78
CA VAL A 22 -6.79 2.49 -6.81
C VAL A 22 -7.90 2.47 -5.78
N PHE A 23 -7.84 3.41 -4.84
CA PHE A 23 -8.83 3.59 -3.77
C PHE A 23 -9.77 4.75 -4.10
N PRO A 24 -11.06 4.64 -3.70
CA PRO A 24 -11.93 5.81 -3.73
C PRO A 24 -11.49 6.84 -2.70
N ASN A 25 -11.66 8.11 -3.05
CA ASN A 25 -11.30 9.24 -2.17
C ASN A 25 -12.49 10.21 -2.10
N PRO A 26 -13.62 9.80 -1.50
CA PRO A 26 -14.83 10.63 -1.49
C PRO A 26 -14.67 11.92 -0.68
N ALA A 27 -13.77 11.95 0.29
CA ALA A 27 -13.49 13.15 1.08
C ALA A 27 -12.64 14.18 0.34
N GLY A 28 -12.07 13.82 -0.81
CA GLY A 28 -11.26 14.74 -1.60
C GLY A 28 -9.96 15.19 -0.93
N LEU A 29 -9.35 14.30 -0.15
CA LEU A 29 -8.10 14.62 0.54
C LEU A 29 -6.94 14.70 -0.44
N SER A 30 -5.99 15.59 -0.16
CA SER A 30 -4.82 15.75 -1.00
C SER A 30 -3.82 14.62 -0.80
N VAL A 31 -2.99 14.39 -1.81
CA VAL A 31 -1.89 13.40 -1.72
C VAL A 31 -0.98 13.73 -0.54
N GLU A 32 -0.70 15.01 -0.31
CA GLU A 32 0.14 15.44 0.82
C GLU A 32 -0.45 15.05 2.17
N GLN A 33 -1.75 15.32 2.38
CA GLN A 33 -2.43 14.95 3.61
C GLN A 33 -2.42 13.45 3.82
N LEU A 34 -2.77 12.69 2.78
CA LEU A 34 -2.82 11.23 2.86
C LEU A 34 -1.45 10.64 3.14
N THR A 35 -0.41 11.18 2.51
CA THR A 35 0.96 10.72 2.73
C THR A 35 1.41 10.95 4.16
N GLN A 36 1.10 12.13 4.72
CA GLN A 36 1.42 12.42 6.12
C GLN A 36 0.69 11.46 7.07
N GLU A 37 -0.59 11.22 6.84
CA GLU A 37 -1.39 10.34 7.69
C GLU A 37 -0.89 8.89 7.65
N ILE A 38 -0.60 8.36 6.46
CA ILE A 38 -0.16 6.98 6.34
C ILE A 38 1.20 6.76 6.98
N ARG A 39 2.13 7.71 6.78
CA ARG A 39 3.48 7.55 7.32
C ARG A 39 3.52 7.54 8.85
N GLN A 40 2.55 8.16 9.49
CA GLN A 40 2.43 8.11 10.95
C GLN A 40 2.00 6.73 11.45
N ARG A 41 1.38 5.93 10.62
CA ARG A 41 0.87 4.61 10.97
C ARG A 41 1.75 3.46 10.51
N LEU A 42 2.64 3.72 9.55
CA LEU A 42 3.52 2.70 9.01
C LEU A 42 4.64 2.36 10.00
N ILE A 43 5.09 1.12 9.97
CA ILE A 43 6.26 0.66 10.73
C ILE A 43 7.48 1.42 10.19
N SER A 44 8.17 2.14 11.06
CA SER A 44 9.31 3.00 10.68
C SER A 44 8.97 4.02 9.58
N GLY A 45 7.68 4.38 9.44
CA GLY A 45 7.22 5.29 8.42
C GLY A 45 7.21 4.74 7.00
N GLU A 46 7.49 3.45 6.80
CA GLU A 46 7.70 2.87 5.48
C GLU A 46 6.95 1.56 5.24
N TYR A 47 6.71 0.74 6.27
CA TYR A 47 6.26 -0.64 6.07
C TYR A 47 4.90 -0.91 6.68
N PHE A 48 4.17 -1.84 6.07
CA PHE A 48 2.95 -2.40 6.65
C PHE A 48 2.92 -3.90 6.42
N ASP A 49 2.26 -4.63 7.32
CA ASP A 49 2.12 -6.07 7.17
C ASP A 49 0.99 -6.38 6.21
N GLN A 50 1.23 -7.28 5.27
CA GLN A 50 0.24 -7.68 4.27
C GLN A 50 -1.06 -8.20 4.89
N SER A 51 -0.98 -8.83 6.05
CA SER A 51 -2.16 -9.35 6.75
C SER A 51 -3.05 -8.27 7.34
N GLN A 52 -2.55 -7.05 7.52
CA GLN A 52 -3.30 -5.92 8.09
C GLN A 52 -4.02 -5.08 7.05
N ALA A 53 -3.74 -5.29 5.78
CA ALA A 53 -4.19 -4.40 4.72
C ALA A 53 -4.88 -5.17 3.59
N PRO A 54 -6.13 -4.78 3.21
CA PRO A 54 -6.84 -5.44 2.11
C PRO A 54 -6.34 -4.93 0.75
N VAL A 55 -5.09 -5.23 0.42
CA VAL A 55 -4.48 -4.83 -0.85
C VAL A 55 -4.13 -6.05 -1.69
N PRO A 56 -4.19 -5.94 -3.03
CA PRO A 56 -3.75 -7.01 -3.92
C PRO A 56 -2.28 -7.35 -3.69
N PHE A 57 -1.99 -8.62 -3.49
CA PHE A 57 -0.63 -9.06 -3.24
C PHE A 57 -0.47 -10.54 -3.57
N GLU A 58 0.65 -10.87 -4.22
CA GLU A 58 1.08 -12.25 -4.45
C GLU A 58 2.54 -12.36 -4.04
N TYR A 59 2.86 -13.39 -3.24
CA TYR A 59 4.25 -13.67 -2.95
C TYR A 59 4.97 -14.13 -4.22
N PRO A 60 6.23 -13.71 -4.43
CA PRO A 60 7.01 -14.22 -5.55
C PRO A 60 7.22 -15.73 -5.43
N GLU A 61 7.44 -16.41 -6.55
CA GLU A 61 7.68 -17.86 -6.57
C GLU A 61 8.87 -18.25 -5.70
N SER A 62 9.83 -17.37 -5.56
CA SER A 62 11.01 -17.58 -4.71
C SER A 62 10.76 -17.36 -3.23
N TYR A 63 9.52 -17.04 -2.82
CA TYR A 63 9.21 -16.78 -1.42
C TYR A 63 9.37 -18.03 -0.56
N GLU A 64 10.11 -17.87 0.54
CA GLU A 64 10.30 -18.92 1.53
C GLU A 64 9.86 -18.41 2.91
N PRO A 65 8.79 -18.98 3.49
CA PRO A 65 8.22 -18.48 4.74
C PRO A 65 9.21 -18.38 5.92
N ASP A 66 10.23 -19.25 5.94
CA ASP A 66 11.21 -19.27 7.01
C ASP A 66 12.29 -18.18 6.86
N LEU A 67 12.48 -17.64 5.67
CA LEU A 67 13.54 -16.70 5.36
C LEU A 67 13.04 -15.32 4.98
N ASP A 68 11.87 -15.23 4.35
CA ASP A 68 11.34 -13.99 3.81
C ASP A 68 10.33 -13.35 4.78
N HIS A 69 10.37 -12.02 4.86
CA HIS A 69 9.42 -11.26 5.68
C HIS A 69 8.07 -11.13 5.00
N THR A 70 7.07 -10.64 5.75
CA THR A 70 5.70 -10.43 5.26
C THR A 70 5.35 -8.95 5.07
N TRP A 71 6.33 -8.05 5.15
CA TRP A 71 6.10 -6.61 5.09
C TRP A 71 6.10 -6.11 3.66
N LEU A 72 5.16 -5.20 3.38
CA LEU A 72 5.12 -4.42 2.16
C LEU A 72 5.65 -3.03 2.43
N GLU A 73 6.28 -2.43 1.43
CA GLU A 73 6.86 -1.10 1.51
C GLU A 73 5.98 -0.11 0.77
N PHE A 74 5.57 0.95 1.45
CA PHE A 74 4.80 2.03 0.83
C PHE A 74 5.71 2.88 -0.03
N TYR A 75 5.34 3.09 -1.29
CA TYR A 75 6.09 3.95 -2.20
C TYR A 75 5.48 5.33 -2.31
N GLY A 76 4.19 5.43 -2.64
CA GLY A 76 3.54 6.72 -2.78
C GLY A 76 2.09 6.66 -3.21
N PHE A 77 1.46 7.83 -3.14
CA PHE A 77 0.10 8.07 -3.63
C PHE A 77 0.14 8.97 -4.86
N GLU A 78 -0.85 8.80 -5.74
CA GLU A 78 -1.04 9.63 -6.91
C GLU A 78 -2.54 9.82 -7.16
N GLU A 79 -2.97 11.05 -7.48
CA GLU A 79 -4.34 11.28 -7.92
C GLU A 79 -4.53 10.75 -9.35
N VAL A 80 -5.60 9.99 -9.55
CA VAL A 80 -5.89 9.41 -10.86
C VAL A 80 -7.37 9.54 -11.19
N GLU A 81 -7.69 9.49 -12.47
CA GLU A 81 -9.07 9.47 -12.95
C GLU A 81 -9.61 8.04 -13.10
N ASP A 82 -8.76 7.05 -12.89
CA ASP A 82 -9.10 5.64 -13.00
C ASP A 82 -10.21 5.26 -12.01
N HIS A 83 -11.02 4.28 -12.38
CA HIS A 83 -12.03 3.74 -11.49
C HIS A 83 -11.40 3.06 -10.29
N ALA A 84 -12.07 3.19 -9.13
CA ALA A 84 -11.62 2.51 -7.93
C ALA A 84 -11.65 0.99 -8.12
N GLU A 85 -10.59 0.33 -7.66
CA GLU A 85 -10.43 -1.12 -7.75
C GLU A 85 -10.82 -1.84 -6.46
N THR A 86 -11.18 -1.07 -5.43
CA THR A 86 -11.64 -1.59 -4.15
C THR A 86 -12.77 -0.72 -3.63
N GLN A 87 -13.59 -1.28 -2.74
CA GLN A 87 -14.68 -0.54 -2.09
C GLN A 87 -14.22 0.18 -0.82
N HIS A 88 -13.02 -0.10 -0.35
CA HIS A 88 -12.46 0.57 0.83
C HIS A 88 -12.07 2.01 0.50
N ASP A 89 -12.63 2.96 1.25
CA ASP A 89 -12.22 4.36 1.19
C ASP A 89 -10.74 4.46 1.62
N ILE A 90 -9.98 5.33 0.97
CA ILE A 90 -8.56 5.53 1.30
C ILE A 90 -8.35 5.86 2.78
N ARG A 91 -9.27 6.62 3.40
CA ARG A 91 -9.18 6.94 4.83
C ARG A 91 -9.37 5.72 5.70
N ASP A 92 -10.31 4.85 5.35
CA ASP A 92 -10.56 3.62 6.10
C ASP A 92 -9.38 2.67 6.00
N PHE A 93 -8.77 2.60 4.83
CA PHE A 93 -7.54 1.82 4.64
C PHE A 93 -6.43 2.33 5.56
N ILE A 94 -6.17 3.63 5.54
CA ILE A 94 -5.13 4.23 6.39
C ILE A 94 -5.44 3.99 7.87
N ALA A 95 -6.71 4.13 8.26
CA ALA A 95 -7.12 3.93 9.65
C ALA A 95 -6.95 2.48 10.12
N SER A 96 -6.92 1.53 9.19
CA SER A 96 -6.76 0.11 9.52
C SER A 96 -5.31 -0.31 9.78
N LEU A 97 -4.36 0.55 9.49
CA LEU A 97 -2.94 0.24 9.64
C LEU A 97 -2.40 0.38 11.06
#